data_002a6ee465b241f140317c7041291184
#
_entry.id   002a6ee465b241f140317c7041291184
#
_cell.length_a   1.000
_cell.length_b   1.000
_cell.length_c   1.000
_cell.angle_alpha   90.00
_cell.angle_beta   90.00
_cell.angle_gamma   90.00
#
_symmetry.space_group_name_H-M   'P 1'
#
loop_
_entity.id
_entity.type
_entity.pdbx_description
1 polymer ?
#
loop_
_entity_poly.entity_id
_entity_poly.type
_entity_poly.pdbx_seq_one_letter_code
_entity_poly.pdbx_strand_id
1 'polypeptide(L)'
;MRAHVLASFVRSENAAVAPIVAISLFSLIAVGGIAFDYARLATMDTELQAAADQAALAAASQLDGQSGACSRAAHAAQSLVSNQSRFANDGNGLAITIVSATDDETACDTSNNIKFWKLQDRSVAASTDPDAHFVQVTVNSREAFYALTPVVRAFRSGAITATAYAGVGSAVCQVPPLMVCSPDGTANFNPDANIGKGLRLVETQGAGAAYAAGAFGYLNVGAANNGSPDQRAALGFNSTALPCQNAVSGDIDAGVSSSILDALNVRFDIFQNGWAGNTCFGSGNCSSSMNNTKDVVRRTSTCTSATAGVANNTNSDSWVLPPDADQYIPSNAAGDDSSVTHMGYPMDICHYATVNSCGRLGNGTWRPDIYFKVNHPNLVNSTGSNWSSATGLPSNASRYRVYQWELNTNNVPNAPTPPVKAFTSGGGGGSSYGQYGAPLCKAGIAAGGNQPDRRVVSVAVVSNCGSLHGSSVQANISTWMDVFLVQPALARSAAGTAANELYVEIIGRSKDSGTGNSGAQVVRRDAPYLIE
;
A
#
# COMPACT_ATOMS: atom_id res chain seq x y z
N MET A 1 6.66 23.86 94.24
CA MET A 1 7.71 23.13 93.49
C MET A 1 7.51 23.11 91.98
N ARG A 2 6.29 23.03 91.46
CA ARG A 2 6.08 23.00 89.96
C ARG A 2 6.34 24.33 89.21
N ALA A 3 6.13 25.49 89.85
CA ALA A 3 6.33 26.78 89.22
C ALA A 3 7.81 27.18 89.03
N HIS A 4 8.70 26.74 89.92
CA HIS A 4 10.13 27.04 89.83
C HIS A 4 10.85 26.23 88.72
N VAL A 5 10.38 25.01 88.45
CA VAL A 5 10.95 24.13 87.43
C VAL A 5 10.63 24.71 86.03
N LEU A 6 9.42 25.21 85.81
CA LEU A 6 9.02 25.86 84.54
C LEU A 6 9.79 27.18 84.29
N ALA A 7 10.05 27.99 85.32
CA ALA A 7 10.77 29.23 85.23
C ALA A 7 12.27 29.04 84.93
N SER A 8 12.89 27.95 85.45
CA SER A 8 14.29 27.61 85.08
C SER A 8 14.44 27.05 83.67
N PHE A 9 13.42 26.37 83.14
CA PHE A 9 13.41 25.87 81.79
C PHE A 9 13.35 27.00 80.73
N VAL A 10 12.60 28.05 81.04
CA VAL A 10 12.46 29.23 80.11
C VAL A 10 13.69 30.14 80.12
N ARG A 11 14.56 30.06 81.16
CA ARG A 11 15.80 30.89 81.28
C ARG A 11 17.08 30.16 80.87
N SER A 12 17.04 28.91 80.55
CA SER A 12 18.20 28.14 80.13
C SER A 12 18.39 28.28 78.62
N GLU A 13 19.50 28.84 78.17
CA GLU A 13 19.84 28.92 76.73
C GLU A 13 19.92 27.51 76.11
N ASN A 14 20.28 26.53 76.88
CA ASN A 14 20.26 25.11 76.48
C ASN A 14 18.83 24.56 76.30
N ALA A 15 17.83 25.15 76.90
CA ALA A 15 16.43 24.76 76.74
C ALA A 15 15.80 25.25 75.41
N ALA A 16 16.40 26.25 74.76
CA ALA A 16 15.95 26.79 73.48
C ALA A 16 16.24 25.79 72.31
N VAL A 17 17.24 24.95 72.43
CA VAL A 17 17.61 23.95 71.40
C VAL A 17 16.55 22.87 71.27
N ALA A 18 15.93 22.41 72.35
CA ALA A 18 14.92 21.35 72.33
C ALA A 18 13.67 21.67 71.49
N PRO A 19 13.05 22.86 71.57
CA PRO A 19 11.93 23.25 70.72
C PRO A 19 12.35 23.39 69.24
N ILE A 20 13.57 23.95 68.98
CA ILE A 20 14.06 24.07 67.61
C ILE A 20 14.27 22.71 66.98
N VAL A 21 14.91 21.78 67.68
CA VAL A 21 15.09 20.39 67.21
C VAL A 21 13.73 19.68 67.02
N ALA A 22 12.76 19.90 67.89
CA ALA A 22 11.44 19.31 67.75
C ALA A 22 10.69 19.84 66.52
N ILE A 23 10.74 21.15 66.26
CA ILE A 23 10.13 21.76 65.07
C ILE A 23 10.87 21.34 63.79
N SER A 24 12.19 21.28 63.82
CA SER A 24 13.00 20.84 62.67
C SER A 24 12.72 19.35 62.37
N LEU A 25 12.67 18.49 63.36
CA LEU A 25 12.35 17.09 63.20
C LEU A 25 10.94 16.88 62.66
N PHE A 26 9.97 17.62 63.18
CA PHE A 26 8.58 17.59 62.67
C PHE A 26 8.53 18.05 61.21
N SER A 27 9.23 19.12 60.87
CA SER A 27 9.30 19.62 59.50
C SER A 27 9.97 18.61 58.57
N LEU A 28 11.05 17.97 59.00
CA LEU A 28 11.72 16.92 58.21
C LEU A 28 10.81 15.69 58.00
N ILE A 29 10.08 15.24 59.02
CA ILE A 29 9.12 14.17 58.91
C ILE A 29 7.98 14.57 57.95
N ALA A 30 7.48 15.79 58.03
CA ALA A 30 6.43 16.31 57.16
C ALA A 30 6.85 16.31 55.68
N VAL A 31 8.03 16.86 55.37
CA VAL A 31 8.58 16.94 54.00
C VAL A 31 8.88 15.51 53.49
N GLY A 32 9.52 14.67 54.32
CA GLY A 32 9.81 13.29 53.95
C GLY A 32 8.53 12.48 53.74
N GLY A 33 7.48 12.72 54.53
CA GLY A 33 6.17 12.08 54.36
C GLY A 33 5.48 12.45 53.07
N ILE A 34 5.46 13.73 52.73
CA ILE A 34 4.91 14.23 51.46
C ILE A 34 5.69 13.63 50.29
N ALA A 35 7.02 13.63 50.34
CA ALA A 35 7.86 13.07 49.31
C ALA A 35 7.60 11.56 49.09
N PHE A 36 7.44 10.81 50.16
CA PHE A 36 7.14 9.38 50.09
C PHE A 36 5.76 9.10 49.48
N ASP A 37 4.72 9.79 49.93
CA ASP A 37 3.36 9.60 49.41
C ASP A 37 3.28 10.05 47.94
N TYR A 38 4.00 11.12 47.54
CA TYR A 38 4.09 11.56 46.16
C TYR A 38 4.82 10.54 45.26
N ALA A 39 5.94 9.99 45.74
CA ALA A 39 6.67 8.96 45.00
C ALA A 39 5.80 7.70 44.78
N ARG A 40 4.98 7.35 45.75
CA ARG A 40 4.02 6.26 45.63
C ARG A 40 2.95 6.53 44.58
N LEU A 41 2.39 7.75 44.55
CA LEU A 41 1.45 8.16 43.50
C LEU A 41 2.09 8.12 42.11
N ALA A 42 3.29 8.65 41.94
CA ALA A 42 4.00 8.64 40.68
C ALA A 42 4.27 7.20 40.19
N THR A 43 4.57 6.28 41.09
CA THR A 43 4.75 4.88 40.73
C THR A 43 3.42 4.21 40.34
N MET A 44 2.32 4.53 41.03
CA MET A 44 0.99 4.05 40.66
C MET A 44 0.54 4.57 39.31
N ASP A 45 0.85 5.84 38.99
CA ASP A 45 0.61 6.44 37.68
C ASP A 45 1.32 5.65 36.57
N THR A 46 2.60 5.31 36.79
CA THR A 46 3.37 4.49 35.84
C THR A 46 2.77 3.09 35.66
N GLU A 47 2.27 2.46 36.74
CA GLU A 47 1.61 1.16 36.64
C GLU A 47 0.31 1.23 35.82
N LEU A 48 -0.50 2.26 36.05
CA LEU A 48 -1.76 2.48 35.33
C LEU A 48 -1.50 2.83 33.85
N GLN A 49 -0.50 3.67 33.58
CA GLN A 49 -0.13 4.02 32.20
C GLN A 49 0.35 2.79 31.44
N ALA A 50 1.22 1.96 32.03
CA ALA A 50 1.67 0.73 31.39
C ALA A 50 0.50 -0.24 31.10
N ALA A 51 -0.52 -0.28 31.95
CA ALA A 51 -1.71 -1.07 31.72
C ALA A 51 -2.57 -0.49 30.56
N ALA A 52 -2.75 0.82 30.52
CA ALA A 52 -3.48 1.50 29.46
C ALA A 52 -2.79 1.29 28.09
N ASP A 53 -1.46 1.43 28.06
CA ASP A 53 -0.65 1.22 26.84
C ASP A 53 -0.80 -0.19 26.29
N GLN A 54 -0.69 -1.20 27.16
CA GLN A 54 -0.85 -2.59 26.74
C GLN A 54 -2.28 -2.89 26.27
N ALA A 55 -3.28 -2.35 26.94
CA ALA A 55 -4.67 -2.50 26.55
C ALA A 55 -4.95 -1.84 25.19
N ALA A 56 -4.43 -0.64 24.97
CA ALA A 56 -4.60 0.08 23.71
C ALA A 56 -3.90 -0.65 22.56
N LEU A 57 -2.69 -1.16 22.77
CA LEU A 57 -1.99 -1.97 21.75
C LEU A 57 -2.72 -3.28 21.45
N ALA A 58 -3.22 -3.96 22.50
CA ALA A 58 -3.99 -5.18 22.31
C ALA A 58 -5.29 -4.93 21.52
N ALA A 59 -6.01 -3.86 21.86
CA ALA A 59 -7.21 -3.46 21.13
C ALA A 59 -6.88 -3.08 19.68
N ALA A 60 -5.86 -2.25 19.46
CA ALA A 60 -5.45 -1.83 18.12
C ALA A 60 -5.10 -3.03 17.23
N SER A 61 -4.48 -4.08 17.75
CA SER A 61 -4.15 -5.29 16.99
C SER A 61 -5.36 -6.01 16.39
N GLN A 62 -6.58 -5.73 16.85
CA GLN A 62 -7.82 -6.34 16.39
C GLN A 62 -8.60 -5.47 15.38
N LEU A 63 -8.13 -4.25 15.10
CA LEU A 63 -8.77 -3.32 14.17
C LEU A 63 -8.38 -3.64 12.72
N ASP A 64 -8.85 -4.79 12.23
CA ASP A 64 -8.55 -5.31 10.88
C ASP A 64 -9.56 -4.84 9.81
N GLY A 65 -10.52 -4.00 10.18
CA GLY A 65 -11.58 -3.49 9.29
C GLY A 65 -12.62 -4.54 8.90
N GLN A 66 -12.57 -5.76 9.47
CA GLN A 66 -13.57 -6.80 9.22
C GLN A 66 -14.73 -6.69 10.20
N SER A 67 -15.84 -7.33 9.86
CA SER A 67 -17.02 -7.35 10.75
C SER A 67 -16.66 -7.82 12.16
N GLY A 68 -17.10 -7.07 13.18
CA GLY A 68 -16.83 -7.32 14.59
C GLY A 68 -15.44 -6.86 15.06
N ALA A 69 -14.71 -6.06 14.29
CA ALA A 69 -13.38 -5.56 14.68
C ALA A 69 -13.43 -4.77 15.99
N CYS A 70 -14.39 -3.85 16.16
CA CYS A 70 -14.53 -3.07 17.38
C CYS A 70 -14.85 -3.95 18.59
N SER A 71 -15.72 -4.94 18.45
CA SER A 71 -16.04 -5.89 19.52
C SER A 71 -14.82 -6.72 19.91
N ARG A 72 -14.07 -7.25 18.95
CA ARG A 72 -12.83 -7.98 19.25
C ARG A 72 -11.79 -7.09 19.92
N ALA A 73 -11.67 -5.83 19.49
CA ALA A 73 -10.76 -4.85 20.07
C ALA A 73 -11.11 -4.56 21.54
N ALA A 74 -12.39 -4.36 21.85
CA ALA A 74 -12.86 -4.14 23.22
C ALA A 74 -12.58 -5.35 24.11
N HIS A 75 -12.88 -6.56 23.63
CA HIS A 75 -12.56 -7.79 24.35
C HIS A 75 -11.06 -7.98 24.57
N ALA A 76 -10.22 -7.64 23.57
CA ALA A 76 -8.77 -7.72 23.72
C ALA A 76 -8.25 -6.73 24.76
N ALA A 77 -8.76 -5.49 24.76
CA ALA A 77 -8.40 -4.50 25.79
C ALA A 77 -8.74 -4.99 27.22
N GLN A 78 -9.90 -5.59 27.38
CA GLN A 78 -10.37 -6.05 28.71
C GLN A 78 -9.67 -7.32 29.18
N SER A 79 -9.43 -8.28 28.28
CA SER A 79 -8.98 -9.63 28.65
C SER A 79 -7.46 -9.78 28.72
N LEU A 80 -6.70 -8.97 27.96
CA LEU A 80 -5.24 -9.08 27.88
C LEU A 80 -4.51 -8.22 28.90
N VAL A 81 -5.21 -7.36 29.67
CA VAL A 81 -4.61 -6.61 30.76
C VAL A 81 -4.40 -7.52 31.94
N SER A 82 -3.16 -7.95 32.15
CA SER A 82 -2.73 -8.72 33.30
C SER A 82 -1.99 -7.88 34.37
N ASN A 83 -1.95 -6.57 34.17
CA ASN A 83 -1.21 -5.65 35.03
C ASN A 83 -1.84 -5.52 36.40
N GLN A 84 -0.98 -5.32 37.39
CA GLN A 84 -1.36 -5.16 38.80
C GLN A 84 -0.87 -3.81 39.31
N SER A 85 -1.73 -3.09 40.02
CA SER A 85 -1.31 -1.94 40.82
C SER A 85 -0.95 -2.40 42.24
N ARG A 86 0.33 -2.30 42.55
CA ARG A 86 0.85 -2.66 43.90
C ARG A 86 0.82 -1.49 44.86
N PHE A 87 0.68 -0.29 44.32
CA PHE A 87 0.71 0.94 45.11
C PHE A 87 -0.68 1.53 45.38
N ALA A 88 -1.73 1.04 44.74
CA ALA A 88 -3.10 1.29 45.15
C ALA A 88 -3.43 0.54 46.45
N ASN A 89 -4.22 1.15 47.33
CA ASN A 89 -4.70 0.54 48.57
C ASN A 89 -6.15 0.94 48.86
N ASP A 90 -6.94 1.06 47.78
CA ASP A 90 -8.35 1.43 47.79
C ASP A 90 -9.31 0.26 48.11
N GLY A 91 -8.77 -0.92 48.42
CA GLY A 91 -9.56 -2.10 48.70
C GLY A 91 -10.06 -2.88 47.48
N ASN A 92 -9.76 -2.43 46.28
CA ASN A 92 -10.20 -3.05 45.01
C ASN A 92 -9.27 -4.19 44.51
N GLY A 93 -8.41 -4.72 45.37
CA GLY A 93 -7.44 -5.76 45.04
C GLY A 93 -6.25 -5.19 44.20
N LEU A 94 -5.52 -6.09 43.58
CA LEU A 94 -4.33 -5.68 42.79
C LEU A 94 -4.62 -5.46 41.31
N ALA A 95 -5.67 -6.08 40.76
CA ALA A 95 -5.95 -6.03 39.33
C ALA A 95 -6.29 -4.62 38.83
N ILE A 96 -5.68 -4.22 37.70
CA ILE A 96 -6.10 -3.05 36.96
C ILE A 96 -7.17 -3.53 35.97
N THR A 97 -8.29 -2.84 35.94
CA THR A 97 -9.44 -3.22 35.10
C THR A 97 -9.84 -2.09 34.18
N ILE A 98 -10.44 -2.47 33.05
CA ILE A 98 -11.11 -1.59 32.13
C ILE A 98 -12.57 -2.04 32.15
N VAL A 99 -13.44 -1.26 32.73
CA VAL A 99 -14.88 -1.57 32.75
C VAL A 99 -15.53 -0.73 31.66
N SER A 100 -16.12 -1.41 30.70
CA SER A 100 -17.14 -0.82 29.86
C SER A 100 -18.45 -0.76 30.63
N ALA A 101 -19.21 0.31 30.46
CA ALA A 101 -20.48 0.49 31.16
C ALA A 101 -21.57 -0.49 30.70
N THR A 102 -21.34 -1.22 29.61
CA THR A 102 -22.22 -2.26 29.07
C THR A 102 -21.37 -3.43 28.61
N ASP A 103 -21.71 -4.65 29.03
CA ASP A 103 -21.05 -5.90 28.63
C ASP A 103 -21.17 -6.19 27.11
N ASP A 104 -21.74 -5.29 26.36
CA ASP A 104 -22.11 -5.44 24.96
C ASP A 104 -21.49 -4.32 24.12
N GLU A 105 -20.14 -4.19 24.16
CA GLU A 105 -19.43 -3.32 23.23
C GLU A 105 -19.37 -3.97 21.83
N THR A 106 -20.51 -4.00 21.19
CA THR A 106 -20.63 -4.43 19.80
C THR A 106 -20.49 -3.27 18.82
N ALA A 107 -20.54 -2.03 19.30
CA ALA A 107 -20.54 -0.83 18.49
C ALA A 107 -19.18 -0.13 18.48
N CYS A 108 -18.82 0.41 17.31
CA CYS A 108 -17.72 1.34 17.20
C CYS A 108 -18.23 2.74 17.63
N ASP A 109 -17.98 3.14 18.87
CA ASP A 109 -18.43 4.44 19.38
C ASP A 109 -17.36 5.13 20.24
N THR A 110 -17.70 6.27 20.83
CA THR A 110 -16.84 7.07 21.69
C THR A 110 -17.43 7.31 23.07
N SER A 111 -18.41 6.51 23.49
CA SER A 111 -19.20 6.77 24.72
C SER A 111 -18.59 6.19 25.99
N ASN A 112 -17.71 5.19 25.89
CA ASN A 112 -17.21 4.39 27.03
C ASN A 112 -15.70 4.59 27.29
N ASN A 113 -15.13 3.77 28.15
CA ASN A 113 -13.69 3.76 28.43
C ASN A 113 -12.84 3.28 27.25
N ILE A 114 -13.45 2.61 26.26
CA ILE A 114 -12.83 2.22 25.01
C ILE A 114 -13.54 2.98 23.90
N LYS A 115 -12.80 3.84 23.21
CA LYS A 115 -13.34 4.76 22.19
C LYS A 115 -12.67 4.51 20.87
N PHE A 116 -13.46 4.48 19.77
CA PHE A 116 -12.97 4.20 18.44
C PHE A 116 -13.01 5.45 17.56
N TRP A 117 -11.94 5.68 16.81
CA TRP A 117 -11.77 6.86 15.99
C TRP A 117 -11.38 6.48 14.56
N LYS A 118 -11.87 7.27 13.62
CA LYS A 118 -11.53 7.14 12.21
C LYS A 118 -10.22 7.86 11.87
N LEU A 119 -9.98 9.02 12.46
CA LEU A 119 -8.81 9.84 12.20
C LEU A 119 -7.92 9.93 13.45
N GLN A 120 -6.62 10.03 13.22
CA GLN A 120 -5.60 10.09 14.27
C GLN A 120 -5.78 11.30 15.19
N ASP A 121 -6.24 12.43 14.66
CA ASP A 121 -6.47 13.68 15.40
C ASP A 121 -7.74 13.66 16.26
N ARG A 122 -8.46 12.54 16.31
CA ARG A 122 -9.72 12.37 17.05
C ARG A 122 -10.86 13.30 16.59
N SER A 123 -10.76 13.87 15.40
CA SER A 123 -11.79 14.77 14.87
C SER A 123 -13.03 14.05 14.37
N VAL A 124 -12.90 12.76 14.00
CA VAL A 124 -14.00 11.94 13.48
C VAL A 124 -14.06 10.62 14.23
N ALA A 125 -15.18 10.37 14.91
CA ALA A 125 -15.47 9.09 15.55
C ALA A 125 -15.67 7.98 14.51
N ALA A 126 -15.26 6.75 14.80
CA ALA A 126 -15.65 5.60 14.03
C ALA A 126 -17.13 5.27 14.30
N SER A 127 -17.87 4.86 13.27
CA SER A 127 -19.26 4.41 13.37
C SER A 127 -19.47 2.99 12.87
N THR A 128 -18.45 2.43 12.21
CA THR A 128 -18.47 1.07 11.65
C THR A 128 -17.10 0.41 11.82
N ASP A 129 -17.05 -0.90 11.81
CA ASP A 129 -15.80 -1.67 11.90
C ASP A 129 -14.74 -1.25 10.86
N PRO A 130 -15.08 -1.05 9.56
CA PRO A 130 -14.12 -0.58 8.57
C PRO A 130 -13.57 0.84 8.82
N ASP A 131 -14.27 1.67 9.60
CA ASP A 131 -13.86 3.03 9.91
C ASP A 131 -12.98 3.12 11.16
N ALA A 132 -12.93 2.07 11.98
CA ALA A 132 -12.19 2.04 13.23
C ALA A 132 -10.69 1.78 12.96
N HIS A 133 -9.91 2.84 12.90
CA HIS A 133 -8.45 2.77 12.70
C HIS A 133 -7.65 3.06 13.97
N PHE A 134 -8.28 3.72 14.93
CA PHE A 134 -7.65 4.14 16.18
C PHE A 134 -8.55 3.80 17.36
N VAL A 135 -7.91 3.47 18.49
CA VAL A 135 -8.59 3.16 19.73
C VAL A 135 -7.96 3.90 20.90
N GLN A 136 -8.78 4.50 21.71
CA GLN A 136 -8.41 5.12 22.97
C GLN A 136 -8.94 4.25 24.11
N VAL A 137 -8.06 3.87 25.03
CA VAL A 137 -8.42 3.05 26.19
C VAL A 137 -8.11 3.81 27.46
N THR A 138 -9.09 3.89 28.36
CA THR A 138 -8.95 4.49 29.68
C THR A 138 -9.12 3.41 30.75
N VAL A 139 -8.12 3.23 31.59
CA VAL A 139 -8.21 2.30 32.73
C VAL A 139 -9.01 2.90 33.86
N ASN A 140 -9.63 2.03 34.68
CA ASN A 140 -10.38 2.48 35.84
C ASN A 140 -9.50 3.21 36.82
N SER A 141 -10.07 4.27 37.44
CA SER A 141 -9.38 5.04 38.46
C SER A 141 -9.03 4.17 39.67
N ARG A 142 -7.81 4.31 40.13
CA ARG A 142 -7.31 3.69 41.37
C ARG A 142 -6.94 4.77 42.37
N GLU A 143 -7.06 4.47 43.65
CA GLU A 143 -6.81 5.41 44.75
C GLU A 143 -5.69 4.91 45.67
N ALA A 144 -4.80 5.83 46.05
CA ALA A 144 -3.82 5.58 47.09
C ALA A 144 -4.11 6.45 48.30
N PHE A 145 -4.42 5.82 49.44
CA PHE A 145 -4.51 6.49 50.72
C PHE A 145 -3.10 6.75 51.24
N TYR A 146 -2.86 8.02 51.57
CA TYR A 146 -1.55 8.49 52.03
C TYR A 146 -1.22 7.94 53.41
N ALA A 147 0.04 7.55 53.61
CA ALA A 147 0.51 6.96 54.85
C ALA A 147 1.02 8.04 55.80
N LEU A 148 1.73 9.04 55.31
CA LEU A 148 2.46 10.01 56.12
C LEU A 148 1.95 11.44 55.98
N THR A 149 1.43 11.82 54.85
CA THR A 149 0.86 13.18 54.58
C THR A 149 -0.31 13.52 55.52
N PRO A 150 -1.19 12.61 55.98
CA PRO A 150 -2.24 12.90 56.97
C PRO A 150 -1.74 13.36 58.33
N VAL A 151 -0.49 13.07 58.68
CA VAL A 151 0.13 13.54 59.94
C VAL A 151 0.19 15.06 59.98
N VAL A 152 0.36 15.69 58.84
CA VAL A 152 0.35 17.16 58.73
C VAL A 152 -1.02 17.73 58.34
N ARG A 153 -2.07 16.89 58.31
CA ARG A 153 -3.48 17.22 58.02
C ARG A 153 -3.67 17.91 56.63
N ALA A 154 -2.83 17.59 55.66
CA ALA A 154 -2.97 18.11 54.29
C ALA A 154 -4.03 17.29 53.51
N PHE A 155 -3.61 16.28 52.79
CA PHE A 155 -4.51 15.44 51.97
C PHE A 155 -4.52 14.01 52.52
N ARG A 156 -5.58 13.24 52.22
CA ARG A 156 -5.73 11.86 52.73
C ARG A 156 -5.50 10.81 51.66
N SER A 157 -5.78 11.14 50.41
CA SER A 157 -5.68 10.20 49.31
C SER A 157 -5.48 10.94 47.99
N GLY A 158 -5.06 10.23 46.95
CA GLY A 158 -5.03 10.66 45.55
C GLY A 158 -5.54 9.56 44.66
N ALA A 159 -6.44 9.92 43.74
CA ALA A 159 -6.96 9.05 42.71
C ALA A 159 -6.31 9.37 41.37
N ILE A 160 -5.90 8.35 40.63
CA ILE A 160 -5.26 8.44 39.33
C ILE A 160 -5.97 7.52 38.35
N THR A 161 -6.11 7.98 37.13
CA THR A 161 -6.53 7.18 35.96
C THR A 161 -5.52 7.42 34.84
N ALA A 162 -5.34 6.44 33.96
CA ALA A 162 -4.47 6.56 32.80
C ALA A 162 -5.23 6.29 31.51
N THR A 163 -4.80 6.93 30.45
CA THR A 163 -5.40 6.80 29.13
C THR A 163 -4.29 6.62 28.11
N ALA A 164 -4.45 5.64 27.21
CA ALA A 164 -3.57 5.44 26.10
C ALA A 164 -4.33 5.49 24.77
N TYR A 165 -3.65 5.92 23.73
CA TYR A 165 -4.17 6.02 22.39
C TYR A 165 -3.28 5.24 21.44
N ALA A 166 -3.86 4.29 20.73
CA ALA A 166 -3.15 3.44 19.78
C ALA A 166 -3.89 3.36 18.46
N GLY A 167 -3.15 3.08 17.42
CA GLY A 167 -3.69 2.85 16.09
C GLY A 167 -3.06 1.64 15.45
N VAL A 168 -3.71 1.14 14.41
CA VAL A 168 -3.11 0.15 13.53
C VAL A 168 -2.36 0.90 12.45
N GLY A 169 -1.05 0.82 12.49
CA GLY A 169 -0.21 1.23 11.37
C GLY A 169 -0.22 0.12 10.34
N SER A 170 -1.08 0.22 9.34
CA SER A 170 -0.94 -0.62 8.15
C SER A 170 0.32 -0.20 7.41
N ALA A 171 1.38 -0.97 7.57
CA ALA A 171 2.57 -0.82 6.76
C ALA A 171 2.46 -1.73 5.54
N VAL A 172 2.62 -1.15 4.38
CA VAL A 172 2.71 -1.87 3.11
C VAL A 172 4.19 -2.00 2.76
N CYS A 173 4.68 -3.24 2.66
CA CYS A 173 6.09 -3.53 2.41
C CYS A 173 6.31 -3.93 0.96
N GLN A 174 7.41 -3.47 0.36
CA GLN A 174 7.84 -3.82 -1.00
C GLN A 174 6.84 -3.44 -2.11
N VAL A 175 6.03 -2.43 -1.89
CA VAL A 175 5.05 -1.97 -2.88
C VAL A 175 5.74 -1.16 -3.97
N PRO A 176 5.42 -1.40 -5.24
CA PRO A 176 5.85 -0.50 -6.30
C PRO A 176 5.38 0.93 -6.02
N PRO A 177 6.24 1.92 -6.22
CA PRO A 177 5.96 3.30 -5.84
C PRO A 177 4.96 4.01 -6.76
N LEU A 178 4.06 3.27 -7.40
CA LEU A 178 3.07 3.85 -8.29
C LEU A 178 1.86 4.34 -7.51
N MET A 179 1.43 5.55 -7.80
CA MET A 179 0.14 6.07 -7.36
C MET A 179 -0.68 6.52 -8.56
N VAL A 180 -1.98 6.46 -8.42
CA VAL A 180 -2.95 6.98 -9.38
C VAL A 180 -3.98 7.85 -8.67
N CYS A 181 -4.27 8.98 -9.24
CA CYS A 181 -5.39 9.80 -8.82
C CYS A 181 -6.68 9.07 -9.11
N SER A 182 -7.59 9.05 -8.13
CA SER A 182 -8.88 8.38 -8.25
C SER A 182 -9.43 8.48 -9.68
N PRO A 183 -9.57 7.35 -10.40
CA PRO A 183 -9.86 7.36 -11.83
C PRO A 183 -11.22 7.97 -12.20
N ASP A 184 -12.18 7.93 -11.29
CA ASP A 184 -13.51 8.51 -11.45
C ASP A 184 -13.64 9.90 -10.81
N GLY A 185 -12.57 10.41 -10.22
CA GLY A 185 -12.53 11.71 -9.55
C GLY A 185 -13.22 11.73 -8.18
N THR A 186 -13.68 10.59 -7.67
CA THR A 186 -14.32 10.49 -6.34
C THR A 186 -13.32 10.15 -5.25
N ALA A 187 -13.58 10.55 -4.01
CA ALA A 187 -12.71 10.22 -2.88
C ALA A 187 -12.75 8.71 -2.52
N ASN A 188 -13.80 8.01 -2.90
CA ASN A 188 -14.06 6.63 -2.51
C ASN A 188 -14.12 5.68 -3.72
N PHE A 189 -13.12 5.74 -4.58
CA PHE A 189 -13.03 4.83 -5.73
C PHE A 189 -13.07 3.37 -5.27
N ASN A 190 -13.95 2.58 -5.89
CA ASN A 190 -14.07 1.16 -5.60
C ASN A 190 -13.44 0.33 -6.74
N PRO A 191 -12.24 -0.23 -6.56
CA PRO A 191 -11.60 -1.08 -7.57
C PRO A 191 -12.44 -2.30 -7.94
N ASP A 192 -13.13 -2.93 -6.97
CA ASP A 192 -13.87 -4.17 -7.19
C ASP A 192 -15.11 -3.98 -8.07
N ALA A 193 -15.70 -2.77 -8.06
CA ALA A 193 -16.77 -2.40 -8.98
C ALA A 193 -16.30 -2.09 -10.41
N ASN A 194 -14.97 -2.04 -10.62
CA ASN A 194 -14.36 -1.64 -11.88
C ASN A 194 -13.44 -2.74 -12.47
N ILE A 195 -13.56 -3.97 -11.98
CA ILE A 195 -12.77 -5.11 -12.48
C ILE A 195 -12.95 -5.28 -13.99
N GLY A 196 -11.85 -5.49 -14.70
CA GLY A 196 -11.80 -5.71 -16.14
C GLY A 196 -11.87 -4.43 -16.99
N LYS A 197 -12.07 -3.26 -16.38
CA LYS A 197 -12.00 -2.00 -17.11
C LYS A 197 -10.56 -1.57 -17.34
N GLY A 198 -10.31 -1.07 -18.57
CA GLY A 198 -9.04 -0.48 -18.92
C GLY A 198 -8.89 0.91 -18.30
N LEU A 199 -7.65 1.26 -17.95
CA LEU A 199 -7.33 2.57 -17.37
C LEU A 199 -6.12 3.16 -18.11
N ARG A 200 -6.30 4.35 -18.70
CA ARG A 200 -5.23 5.15 -19.31
C ARG A 200 -4.60 6.01 -18.24
N LEU A 201 -3.42 5.63 -17.82
CA LEU A 201 -2.61 6.38 -16.87
C LEU A 201 -1.69 7.32 -17.63
N VAL A 202 -1.83 8.62 -17.40
CA VAL A 202 -0.97 9.64 -18.00
C VAL A 202 -0.10 10.23 -16.91
N GLU A 203 1.21 10.19 -17.16
CA GLU A 203 2.18 10.76 -16.27
C GLU A 203 2.02 12.27 -16.17
N THR A 204 1.89 12.79 -14.95
CA THR A 204 1.86 14.24 -14.74
C THR A 204 3.27 14.79 -14.85
N GLN A 205 3.52 15.60 -15.86
CA GLN A 205 4.83 16.20 -16.12
C GLN A 205 4.94 17.59 -15.51
N GLY A 206 6.03 17.84 -14.81
CA GLY A 206 6.45 19.14 -14.34
C GLY A 206 6.16 19.42 -12.88
N ALA A 207 7.15 19.99 -12.18
CA ALA A 207 7.01 20.48 -10.83
C ALA A 207 5.98 21.63 -10.80
N GLY A 208 4.79 21.37 -10.26
CA GLY A 208 3.71 22.35 -10.15
C GLY A 208 2.45 22.07 -10.99
N ALA A 209 2.44 21.05 -11.83
CA ALA A 209 1.22 20.62 -12.49
C ALA A 209 0.29 19.90 -11.52
N ALA A 210 -1.00 20.27 -11.53
CA ALA A 210 -2.02 19.59 -10.72
C ALA A 210 -2.30 18.18 -11.25
N TYR A 211 -2.45 17.22 -10.34
CA TYR A 211 -2.86 15.86 -10.71
C TYR A 211 -4.36 15.82 -11.00
N ALA A 212 -4.72 15.38 -12.20
CA ALA A 212 -6.11 15.16 -12.59
C ALA A 212 -6.53 13.70 -12.34
N ALA A 213 -7.83 13.43 -12.41
CA ALA A 213 -8.35 12.05 -12.33
C ALA A 213 -7.68 11.15 -13.36
N GLY A 214 -7.18 9.97 -12.93
CA GLY A 214 -6.42 9.05 -13.76
C GLY A 214 -5.00 9.50 -14.11
N ALA A 215 -4.51 10.62 -13.58
CA ALA A 215 -3.09 10.94 -13.63
C ALA A 215 -2.33 10.02 -12.68
N PHE A 216 -1.13 9.61 -13.07
CA PHE A 216 -0.28 8.81 -12.20
C PHE A 216 1.01 9.55 -11.84
N GLY A 217 1.58 9.13 -10.75
CA GLY A 217 2.84 9.62 -10.23
C GLY A 217 3.51 8.57 -9.37
N TYR A 218 4.50 8.99 -8.62
CA TYR A 218 5.31 8.09 -7.81
C TYR A 218 5.28 8.50 -6.35
N LEU A 219 5.15 7.48 -5.49
CA LEU A 219 5.33 7.63 -4.05
C LEU A 219 6.81 7.48 -3.70
N ASN A 220 7.21 8.17 -2.65
CA ASN A 220 8.50 7.98 -2.04
C ASN A 220 8.57 6.56 -1.45
N VAL A 221 9.58 5.78 -1.80
CA VAL A 221 9.77 4.40 -1.33
C VAL A 221 10.54 4.30 0.00
N GLY A 222 10.83 5.44 0.66
CA GLY A 222 11.52 5.46 1.95
C GLY A 222 12.99 5.00 1.90
N ALA A 223 13.55 4.81 0.72
CA ALA A 223 14.96 4.51 0.56
C ALA A 223 15.82 5.74 0.88
N ALA A 224 17.03 5.53 1.37
CA ALA A 224 17.92 6.58 1.87
C ALA A 224 18.22 7.71 0.87
N ASN A 225 18.04 7.47 -0.42
CA ASN A 225 18.31 8.43 -1.48
C ASN A 225 17.08 8.91 -2.26
N ASN A 226 15.89 8.37 -1.99
CA ASN A 226 14.59 8.78 -2.56
C ASN A 226 14.64 9.26 -4.02
N GLY A 227 15.36 8.56 -4.87
CA GLY A 227 15.59 8.98 -6.24
C GLY A 227 15.05 7.99 -7.27
N SER A 228 15.01 8.44 -8.54
CA SER A 228 14.65 7.59 -9.67
C SER A 228 15.30 6.20 -9.70
N PRO A 229 16.56 5.97 -9.21
CA PRO A 229 17.13 4.64 -9.16
C PRO A 229 16.36 3.66 -8.27
N ASP A 230 15.88 4.08 -7.11
CA ASP A 230 15.18 3.21 -6.17
C ASP A 230 13.77 2.87 -6.68
N GLN A 231 13.07 3.85 -7.26
CA GLN A 231 11.78 3.65 -7.92
C GLN A 231 11.90 2.71 -9.12
N ARG A 232 12.95 2.88 -9.94
CA ARG A 232 13.25 2.00 -11.06
C ARG A 232 13.53 0.56 -10.59
N ALA A 233 14.32 0.40 -9.53
CA ALA A 233 14.60 -0.90 -8.94
C ALA A 233 13.32 -1.59 -8.44
N ALA A 234 12.45 -0.86 -7.74
CA ALA A 234 11.18 -1.35 -7.26
C ALA A 234 10.25 -1.85 -8.36
N LEU A 235 10.24 -1.18 -9.51
CA LEU A 235 9.39 -1.53 -10.64
C LEU A 235 9.98 -2.60 -11.54
N GLY A 236 11.30 -2.60 -11.75
CA GLY A 236 11.98 -3.44 -12.74
C GLY A 236 12.51 -4.76 -12.19
N PHE A 237 13.04 -4.80 -10.98
CA PHE A 237 13.65 -6.00 -10.42
C PHE A 237 12.61 -7.05 -10.01
N ASN A 238 13.03 -8.30 -9.94
CA ASN A 238 12.21 -9.42 -9.48
C ASN A 238 11.85 -9.30 -8.00
N SER A 239 12.80 -8.84 -7.21
CA SER A 239 12.64 -8.54 -5.80
C SER A 239 13.53 -7.37 -5.41
N THR A 240 13.02 -6.50 -4.55
CA THR A 240 13.76 -5.40 -3.93
C THR A 240 13.46 -5.39 -2.45
N ALA A 241 14.48 -5.20 -1.63
CA ALA A 241 14.31 -4.98 -0.20
C ALA A 241 13.95 -3.51 0.03
N LEU A 242 12.67 -3.17 -0.16
CA LEU A 242 12.15 -1.84 0.16
C LEU A 242 11.64 -1.82 1.60
N PRO A 243 11.84 -0.71 2.33
CA PRO A 243 11.24 -0.53 3.64
C PRO A 243 9.71 -0.51 3.54
N CYS A 244 9.05 -0.82 4.64
CA CYS A 244 7.61 -0.72 4.71
C CYS A 244 7.19 0.76 4.76
N GLN A 245 6.11 1.10 4.06
CA GLN A 245 5.51 2.43 4.01
C GLN A 245 4.17 2.43 4.74
N ASN A 246 3.70 3.61 5.14
CA ASN A 246 2.36 3.75 5.70
C ASN A 246 1.31 3.41 4.63
N ALA A 247 0.32 2.60 4.98
CA ALA A 247 -0.70 2.16 4.03
C ALA A 247 -1.73 3.23 3.67
N VAL A 248 -1.91 4.24 4.53
CA VAL A 248 -2.96 5.28 4.38
C VAL A 248 -2.43 6.64 3.96
N SER A 249 -1.11 6.85 4.02
CA SER A 249 -0.47 8.09 3.58
C SER A 249 0.92 7.82 3.03
N GLY A 250 1.35 8.61 2.07
CA GLY A 250 2.68 8.53 1.50
C GLY A 250 3.14 9.89 0.95
N ASP A 251 4.42 10.19 1.09
CA ASP A 251 4.99 11.37 0.45
C ASP A 251 5.09 11.14 -1.05
N ILE A 252 4.71 12.12 -1.84
CA ILE A 252 4.89 12.06 -3.29
C ILE A 252 6.31 12.45 -3.67
N ASP A 253 6.84 11.78 -4.70
CA ASP A 253 8.06 12.20 -5.36
C ASP A 253 7.70 13.02 -6.61
N ALA A 254 8.03 14.30 -6.58
CA ALA A 254 7.76 15.22 -7.69
C ALA A 254 8.75 15.10 -8.86
N GLY A 255 9.74 14.27 -8.72
CA GLY A 255 10.80 14.06 -9.72
C GLY A 255 10.42 13.00 -10.74
N VAL A 256 9.55 13.31 -11.69
CA VAL A 256 9.18 12.37 -12.74
C VAL A 256 10.30 12.26 -13.78
N SER A 257 10.73 11.04 -14.05
CA SER A 257 11.65 10.70 -15.12
C SER A 257 11.02 9.65 -16.03
N SER A 258 10.94 9.92 -17.33
CA SER A 258 10.49 8.94 -18.34
C SER A 258 11.26 7.61 -18.25
N SER A 259 12.46 7.63 -17.65
CA SER A 259 13.26 6.43 -17.39
C SER A 259 12.62 5.44 -16.38
N ILE A 260 11.62 5.89 -15.60
CA ILE A 260 10.93 5.00 -14.64
C ILE A 260 9.98 4.06 -15.40
N LEU A 261 9.32 4.52 -16.45
CA LEU A 261 8.48 3.66 -17.29
C LEU A 261 9.29 2.56 -18.00
N ASP A 262 10.57 2.83 -18.32
CA ASP A 262 11.46 1.80 -18.85
C ASP A 262 11.63 0.61 -17.91
N ALA A 263 11.52 0.83 -16.60
CA ALA A 263 11.56 -0.24 -15.62
C ALA A 263 10.34 -1.18 -15.72
N LEU A 264 9.17 -0.65 -16.07
CA LEU A 264 7.98 -1.47 -16.36
C LEU A 264 8.14 -2.24 -17.67
N ASN A 265 8.79 -1.67 -18.66
CA ASN A 265 9.03 -2.31 -19.95
C ASN A 265 9.94 -3.55 -19.85
N VAL A 266 10.82 -3.63 -18.83
CA VAL A 266 11.59 -4.83 -18.52
C VAL A 266 10.71 -6.06 -18.29
N ARG A 267 9.51 -5.87 -17.76
CA ARG A 267 8.53 -6.93 -17.54
C ARG A 267 7.98 -7.52 -18.85
N PHE A 268 8.21 -6.81 -19.97
CA PHE A 268 7.91 -7.22 -21.33
C PHE A 268 9.14 -7.64 -22.15
N ASP A 269 10.27 -7.92 -21.51
CA ASP A 269 11.55 -8.27 -22.15
C ASP A 269 12.15 -7.10 -22.97
N ILE A 270 11.78 -5.86 -22.63
CA ILE A 270 12.26 -4.65 -23.27
C ILE A 270 13.23 -3.92 -22.34
N PHE A 271 14.51 -3.95 -22.69
CA PHE A 271 15.57 -3.37 -21.86
C PHE A 271 16.15 -2.12 -22.55
N GLN A 272 15.91 -0.95 -21.97
CA GLN A 272 16.25 0.36 -22.54
C GLN A 272 16.93 1.21 -21.45
N ASN A 273 17.69 2.23 -21.83
CA ASN A 273 18.23 3.26 -20.93
C ASN A 273 18.95 2.72 -19.66
N GLY A 274 19.95 1.87 -19.85
CA GLY A 274 20.76 1.34 -18.76
C GLY A 274 20.25 0.03 -18.14
N TRP A 275 19.12 -0.51 -18.61
CA TRP A 275 18.63 -1.82 -18.21
C TRP A 275 19.27 -2.97 -18.98
N ALA A 276 19.87 -2.68 -20.14
CA ALA A 276 20.47 -3.69 -21.01
C ALA A 276 21.81 -4.24 -20.53
N GLY A 277 22.47 -3.59 -19.56
CA GLY A 277 23.77 -3.99 -19.03
C GLY A 277 23.71 -5.03 -17.92
N ASN A 278 24.82 -5.14 -17.18
CA ASN A 278 24.96 -6.08 -16.06
C ASN A 278 23.94 -5.89 -14.93
N THR A 279 23.32 -4.72 -14.87
CA THR A 279 22.35 -4.40 -13.80
C THR A 279 21.10 -5.29 -13.87
N CYS A 280 20.64 -5.60 -15.06
CA CYS A 280 19.41 -6.35 -15.27
C CYS A 280 19.62 -7.58 -16.13
N PHE A 281 20.00 -7.37 -17.38
CA PHE A 281 20.16 -8.44 -18.35
C PHE A 281 21.27 -9.43 -17.98
N GLY A 282 22.42 -8.93 -17.48
CA GLY A 282 23.53 -9.77 -17.06
C GLY A 282 23.33 -10.47 -15.72
N SER A 283 22.70 -9.81 -14.75
CA SER A 283 22.53 -10.33 -13.38
C SER A 283 21.42 -11.36 -13.23
N GLY A 284 20.47 -11.42 -14.18
CA GLY A 284 19.26 -12.25 -14.06
C GLY A 284 18.24 -11.76 -13.03
N ASN A 285 18.44 -10.57 -12.45
CA ASN A 285 17.54 -10.01 -11.42
C ASN A 285 16.28 -9.34 -12.00
N CYS A 286 16.15 -9.27 -13.32
CA CYS A 286 15.03 -8.66 -14.02
C CYS A 286 14.46 -9.66 -15.01
N SER A 287 13.60 -10.53 -14.56
CA SER A 287 12.89 -11.43 -15.47
C SER A 287 11.69 -10.73 -16.08
N SER A 288 11.37 -11.07 -17.31
CA SER A 288 10.10 -10.70 -17.94
C SER A 288 9.00 -11.69 -17.62
N SER A 289 7.76 -11.36 -17.93
CA SER A 289 6.68 -12.36 -17.99
C SER A 289 6.96 -13.33 -19.13
N MET A 290 6.61 -14.59 -18.96
CA MET A 290 6.70 -15.55 -20.07
C MET A 290 5.66 -15.28 -21.18
N ASN A 291 4.65 -14.48 -20.93
CA ASN A 291 3.55 -14.19 -21.87
C ASN A 291 3.68 -12.80 -22.49
N ASN A 292 4.76 -12.55 -23.24
CA ASN A 292 5.06 -11.24 -23.85
C ASN A 292 5.26 -11.29 -25.36
N THR A 293 5.47 -12.47 -25.96
CA THR A 293 5.87 -12.60 -27.37
C THR A 293 4.87 -11.97 -28.32
N LYS A 294 3.59 -11.97 -27.98
CA LYS A 294 2.53 -11.36 -28.80
C LYS A 294 2.47 -9.84 -28.77
N ASP A 295 3.11 -9.20 -27.75
CA ASP A 295 3.01 -7.75 -27.54
C ASP A 295 4.02 -6.97 -28.39
N VAL A 296 5.10 -7.61 -28.83
CA VAL A 296 6.21 -6.99 -29.56
C VAL A 296 6.76 -7.94 -30.62
N VAL A 297 7.52 -7.39 -31.58
CA VAL A 297 8.23 -8.19 -32.58
C VAL A 297 9.73 -7.99 -32.44
N ARG A 298 10.49 -9.05 -32.69
CA ARG A 298 11.95 -8.99 -32.68
C ARG A 298 12.49 -8.85 -34.08
N ARG A 299 13.48 -7.97 -34.26
CA ARG A 299 14.06 -7.66 -35.58
C ARG A 299 14.96 -8.77 -36.08
N THR A 300 15.63 -9.50 -35.21
CA THR A 300 16.56 -10.57 -35.56
C THR A 300 16.23 -11.85 -34.78
N SER A 301 16.76 -12.98 -35.26
CA SER A 301 16.63 -14.27 -34.59
C SER A 301 17.54 -14.46 -33.41
N THR A 302 18.48 -13.52 -33.18
CA THR A 302 19.48 -13.59 -32.12
C THR A 302 19.31 -12.45 -31.13
N CYS A 303 19.50 -12.73 -29.83
CA CYS A 303 19.58 -11.73 -28.79
C CYS A 303 21.01 -11.64 -28.30
N THR A 304 21.64 -10.49 -28.48
CA THR A 304 22.95 -10.23 -27.88
C THR A 304 22.79 -9.45 -26.58
N SER A 305 23.63 -9.74 -25.59
CA SER A 305 23.51 -9.22 -24.24
C SER A 305 23.57 -7.70 -24.12
N ALA A 306 24.18 -7.02 -25.10
CA ALA A 306 24.40 -5.57 -25.03
C ALA A 306 23.25 -4.74 -25.62
N THR A 307 22.41 -5.31 -26.45
CA THR A 307 21.43 -4.57 -27.26
C THR A 307 20.02 -5.17 -27.20
N ALA A 308 19.85 -6.24 -26.42
CA ALA A 308 18.55 -6.90 -26.31
C ALA A 308 17.51 -5.96 -25.69
N GLY A 309 16.45 -5.73 -26.41
CA GLY A 309 15.26 -5.11 -25.87
C GLY A 309 15.19 -3.58 -25.93
N VAL A 310 15.75 -2.93 -26.92
CA VAL A 310 15.56 -1.48 -27.10
C VAL A 310 14.40 -1.20 -28.01
N ALA A 311 13.31 -0.66 -27.47
CA ALA A 311 12.17 -0.21 -28.27
C ALA A 311 12.58 0.97 -29.16
N ASN A 312 12.11 0.97 -30.43
CA ASN A 312 12.33 2.03 -31.39
C ASN A 312 13.80 2.30 -31.83
N ASN A 313 14.76 1.48 -31.43
CA ASN A 313 16.12 1.64 -31.92
C ASN A 313 16.27 0.99 -33.28
N THR A 314 16.84 1.75 -34.24
CA THR A 314 17.09 1.29 -35.59
C THR A 314 18.25 0.30 -35.71
N ASN A 315 19.02 0.09 -34.63
CA ASN A 315 20.20 -0.76 -34.63
C ASN A 315 19.94 -2.08 -33.92
N SER A 316 19.82 -3.17 -34.67
CA SER A 316 19.93 -4.59 -34.29
C SER A 316 19.17 -5.10 -33.03
N ASP A 317 18.85 -6.35 -32.98
CA ASP A 317 18.44 -7.22 -31.85
C ASP A 317 17.34 -6.71 -30.90
N SER A 318 16.60 -5.68 -31.27
CA SER A 318 15.64 -5.00 -30.40
C SER A 318 14.24 -5.51 -30.59
N TRP A 319 13.49 -5.63 -29.50
CA TRP A 319 12.05 -5.70 -29.55
C TRP A 319 11.49 -4.35 -30.00
N VAL A 320 10.56 -4.38 -30.94
CA VAL A 320 9.87 -3.19 -31.45
C VAL A 320 8.38 -3.46 -31.52
N LEU A 321 7.57 -2.41 -31.57
CA LEU A 321 6.15 -2.55 -31.87
C LEU A 321 5.99 -3.01 -33.34
N PRO A 322 4.99 -3.86 -33.61
CA PRO A 322 4.57 -4.14 -34.97
C PRO A 322 4.18 -2.84 -35.71
N PRO A 323 4.26 -2.80 -37.05
CA PRO A 323 3.70 -1.69 -37.81
C PRO A 323 2.21 -1.49 -37.50
N ASP A 324 1.75 -0.23 -37.54
CA ASP A 324 0.35 0.12 -37.23
C ASP A 324 -0.65 -0.65 -38.12
N ALA A 325 -0.31 -0.90 -39.39
CA ALA A 325 -1.15 -1.67 -40.31
C ALA A 325 -1.34 -3.15 -39.91
N ASP A 326 -0.52 -3.67 -39.02
CA ASP A 326 -0.56 -5.05 -38.55
C ASP A 326 -1.16 -5.18 -37.14
N GLN A 327 -1.26 -4.06 -36.42
CA GLN A 327 -1.83 -4.02 -35.08
C GLN A 327 -3.36 -3.93 -35.12
N TYR A 328 -3.99 -4.33 -34.02
CA TYR A 328 -5.42 -4.09 -33.83
C TYR A 328 -5.68 -2.62 -33.55
N ILE A 329 -6.35 -1.96 -34.48
CA ILE A 329 -6.82 -0.57 -34.38
C ILE A 329 -8.25 -0.53 -34.91
N PRO A 330 -9.25 -0.50 -34.01
CA PRO A 330 -10.64 -0.55 -34.41
C PRO A 330 -11.04 0.66 -35.24
N SER A 331 -11.81 0.45 -36.28
CA SER A 331 -12.29 1.50 -37.18
C SER A 331 -13.53 2.23 -36.63
N ASN A 332 -14.23 1.63 -35.68
CA ASN A 332 -15.48 2.13 -35.10
C ASN A 332 -15.72 1.61 -33.68
N ALA A 333 -16.80 2.07 -33.05
CA ALA A 333 -17.18 1.68 -31.69
C ALA A 333 -17.57 0.20 -31.54
N ALA A 334 -17.87 -0.52 -32.62
CA ALA A 334 -18.07 -1.96 -32.59
C ALA A 334 -16.74 -2.73 -32.48
N GLY A 335 -15.62 -2.05 -32.67
CA GLY A 335 -14.28 -2.63 -32.55
C GLY A 335 -13.86 -3.46 -33.75
N ASP A 336 -14.44 -3.21 -34.92
CA ASP A 336 -14.14 -3.99 -36.12
C ASP A 336 -12.79 -3.62 -36.71
N ASP A 337 -11.96 -4.64 -36.97
CA ASP A 337 -10.73 -4.57 -37.71
C ASP A 337 -10.48 -5.91 -38.41
N SER A 338 -10.62 -5.95 -39.74
CA SER A 338 -10.45 -7.17 -40.51
C SER A 338 -8.99 -7.44 -40.91
N SER A 339 -8.11 -6.43 -40.80
CA SER A 339 -6.74 -6.47 -41.29
C SER A 339 -5.72 -6.95 -40.25
N VAL A 340 -6.13 -7.07 -39.00
CA VAL A 340 -5.23 -7.39 -37.89
C VAL A 340 -4.56 -8.76 -38.05
N THR A 341 -3.25 -8.74 -37.99
CA THR A 341 -2.41 -9.95 -38.06
C THR A 341 -1.48 -10.11 -36.88
N HIS A 342 -1.36 -9.06 -36.08
CA HIS A 342 -0.59 -9.07 -34.84
C HIS A 342 -1.39 -8.36 -33.74
N MET A 343 -1.59 -9.03 -32.62
CA MET A 343 -2.42 -8.51 -31.54
C MET A 343 -1.92 -8.97 -30.17
N GLY A 344 -1.32 -8.05 -29.43
CA GLY A 344 -1.21 -8.19 -27.97
C GLY A 344 -2.58 -7.98 -27.31
N TYR A 345 -2.62 -7.87 -25.99
CA TYR A 345 -3.87 -7.48 -25.36
C TYR A 345 -4.24 -6.05 -25.77
N PRO A 346 -5.44 -5.83 -26.31
CA PRO A 346 -5.85 -4.51 -26.78
C PRO A 346 -6.32 -3.61 -25.64
N MET A 347 -6.39 -2.31 -25.89
CA MET A 347 -7.10 -1.37 -25.02
C MET A 347 -8.62 -1.63 -25.07
N ASP A 348 -9.37 -0.96 -24.18
CA ASP A 348 -10.82 -0.84 -24.35
C ASP A 348 -11.10 -0.10 -25.67
N ILE A 349 -12.10 -0.54 -26.41
CA ILE A 349 -12.42 0.01 -27.73
C ILE A 349 -12.61 1.53 -27.66
N CYS A 350 -13.26 2.00 -26.58
CA CYS A 350 -13.55 3.41 -26.39
C CYS A 350 -12.30 4.30 -26.17
N HIS A 351 -11.15 3.71 -25.88
CA HIS A 351 -9.90 4.44 -25.67
C HIS A 351 -9.06 4.66 -26.94
N TYR A 352 -9.37 3.94 -28.03
CA TYR A 352 -8.65 4.16 -29.27
C TYR A 352 -8.96 5.54 -29.87
N ALA A 353 -7.96 6.17 -30.48
CA ALA A 353 -8.10 7.50 -31.07
C ALA A 353 -9.24 7.58 -32.09
N THR A 354 -9.49 6.51 -32.83
CA THR A 354 -10.56 6.36 -33.81
C THR A 354 -11.96 6.37 -33.21
N VAL A 355 -12.11 6.05 -31.92
CA VAL A 355 -13.39 5.96 -31.21
C VAL A 355 -13.55 7.06 -30.17
N ASN A 356 -12.55 7.24 -29.32
CA ASN A 356 -12.39 8.29 -28.30
C ASN A 356 -13.69 8.66 -27.55
N SER A 357 -14.37 7.63 -27.02
CA SER A 357 -15.69 7.79 -26.36
C SER A 357 -15.65 7.60 -24.83
N CYS A 358 -14.46 7.32 -24.26
CA CYS A 358 -14.23 7.23 -22.81
C CYS A 358 -13.26 8.32 -22.35
N GLY A 359 -13.31 8.60 -21.03
CA GLY A 359 -12.27 9.37 -20.33
C GLY A 359 -11.03 8.53 -20.06
N ARG A 360 -10.47 8.65 -18.85
CA ARG A 360 -9.33 7.84 -18.41
C ARG A 360 -9.72 6.42 -18.03
N LEU A 361 -10.89 6.26 -17.40
CA LEU A 361 -11.47 4.98 -17.06
C LEU A 361 -12.33 4.47 -18.22
N GLY A 362 -12.02 3.29 -18.69
CA GLY A 362 -12.72 2.62 -19.76
C GLY A 362 -14.00 1.89 -19.31
N ASN A 363 -14.58 1.17 -20.23
CA ASN A 363 -15.82 0.42 -20.03
C ASN A 363 -15.61 -1.10 -19.96
N GLY A 364 -14.38 -1.60 -20.15
CA GLY A 364 -14.06 -3.03 -20.15
C GLY A 364 -14.37 -3.74 -21.48
N THR A 365 -14.86 -3.02 -22.48
CA THR A 365 -15.24 -3.63 -23.77
C THR A 365 -14.02 -3.75 -24.68
N TRP A 366 -13.70 -4.98 -25.10
CA TRP A 366 -12.64 -5.32 -26.01
C TRP A 366 -13.06 -6.47 -26.94
N ARG A 367 -12.23 -6.90 -27.88
CA ARG A 367 -12.55 -7.96 -28.86
C ARG A 367 -11.75 -9.24 -28.60
N PRO A 368 -12.22 -10.10 -27.68
CA PRO A 368 -11.55 -11.37 -27.41
C PRO A 368 -11.61 -12.33 -28.61
N ASP A 369 -12.66 -12.29 -29.41
CA ASP A 369 -12.79 -13.09 -30.60
C ASP A 369 -11.66 -12.82 -31.62
N ILE A 370 -11.33 -11.56 -31.86
CA ILE A 370 -10.20 -11.18 -32.74
C ILE A 370 -8.87 -11.61 -32.08
N TYR A 371 -8.73 -11.40 -30.78
CA TYR A 371 -7.54 -11.79 -30.04
C TYR A 371 -7.27 -13.30 -30.19
N PHE A 372 -8.28 -14.13 -29.94
CA PHE A 372 -8.16 -15.58 -30.06
C PHE A 372 -7.94 -16.04 -31.49
N LYS A 373 -8.58 -15.40 -32.47
CA LYS A 373 -8.34 -15.66 -33.90
C LYS A 373 -6.88 -15.47 -34.28
N VAL A 374 -6.24 -14.42 -33.77
CA VAL A 374 -4.85 -14.07 -34.08
C VAL A 374 -3.86 -14.94 -33.31
N ASN A 375 -4.08 -15.12 -32.01
CA ASN A 375 -3.10 -15.74 -31.13
C ASN A 375 -3.33 -17.24 -30.89
N HIS A 376 -4.55 -17.74 -31.13
CA HIS A 376 -4.94 -19.14 -30.93
C HIS A 376 -5.73 -19.70 -32.11
N PRO A 377 -5.23 -19.56 -33.37
CA PRO A 377 -5.99 -19.94 -34.58
C PRO A 377 -6.32 -21.42 -34.65
N ASN A 378 -5.56 -22.28 -33.95
CA ASN A 378 -5.81 -23.72 -33.90
C ASN A 378 -6.89 -24.12 -32.89
N LEU A 379 -7.28 -23.21 -32.00
CA LEU A 379 -8.26 -23.45 -30.95
C LEU A 379 -9.66 -22.98 -31.36
N VAL A 380 -9.72 -21.93 -32.15
CA VAL A 380 -10.98 -21.27 -32.51
C VAL A 380 -11.29 -21.37 -34.01
N ASN A 381 -12.53 -21.09 -34.38
CA ASN A 381 -12.92 -21.01 -35.78
C ASN A 381 -12.29 -19.79 -36.49
N SER A 382 -12.45 -19.69 -37.80
CA SER A 382 -11.84 -18.64 -38.64
C SER A 382 -12.25 -17.21 -38.27
N THR A 383 -13.33 -17.03 -37.54
CA THR A 383 -13.81 -15.73 -37.03
C THR A 383 -13.45 -15.49 -35.56
N GLY A 384 -12.99 -16.53 -34.84
CA GLY A 384 -12.76 -16.46 -33.41
C GLY A 384 -14.04 -16.50 -32.56
N SER A 385 -15.22 -16.51 -33.16
CA SER A 385 -16.50 -16.30 -32.46
C SER A 385 -16.82 -17.39 -31.40
N ASN A 386 -16.24 -18.57 -31.53
CA ASN A 386 -16.41 -19.67 -30.57
C ASN A 386 -15.38 -19.66 -29.42
N TRP A 387 -14.61 -18.61 -29.25
CA TRP A 387 -13.52 -18.57 -28.27
C TRP A 387 -13.96 -18.92 -26.84
N SER A 388 -15.11 -18.40 -26.39
CA SER A 388 -15.62 -18.65 -25.04
C SER A 388 -15.92 -20.14 -24.81
N SER A 389 -16.59 -20.80 -25.78
CA SER A 389 -16.86 -22.23 -25.68
C SER A 389 -15.62 -23.11 -25.84
N ALA A 390 -14.65 -22.66 -26.66
CA ALA A 390 -13.41 -23.38 -26.88
C ALA A 390 -12.46 -23.32 -25.66
N THR A 391 -12.52 -22.25 -24.89
CA THR A 391 -11.65 -22.05 -23.71
C THR A 391 -12.32 -22.35 -22.37
N GLY A 392 -13.67 -22.37 -22.33
CA GLY A 392 -14.44 -22.40 -21.08
C GLY A 392 -14.47 -21.08 -20.33
N LEU A 393 -13.91 -20.02 -20.90
CA LEU A 393 -13.95 -18.68 -20.31
C LEU A 393 -15.32 -18.03 -20.52
N PRO A 394 -15.79 -17.20 -19.59
CA PRO A 394 -17.04 -16.45 -19.76
C PRO A 394 -16.92 -15.44 -20.91
N SER A 395 -18.02 -15.15 -21.60
CA SER A 395 -18.05 -14.23 -22.75
C SER A 395 -17.62 -12.80 -22.45
N ASN A 396 -17.65 -12.40 -21.18
CA ASN A 396 -17.18 -11.12 -20.66
C ASN A 396 -15.81 -11.21 -19.96
N ALA A 397 -15.01 -12.24 -20.28
CA ALA A 397 -13.69 -12.39 -19.66
C ALA A 397 -12.82 -11.15 -19.88
N SER A 398 -12.20 -10.68 -18.81
CA SER A 398 -11.21 -9.62 -18.86
C SER A 398 -9.90 -10.13 -19.48
N ARG A 399 -9.02 -9.21 -19.89
CA ARG A 399 -7.69 -9.56 -20.41
C ARG A 399 -6.84 -10.29 -19.38
N TYR A 400 -6.92 -9.88 -18.11
CA TYR A 400 -6.25 -10.59 -17.03
C TYR A 400 -6.77 -12.03 -16.86
N ARG A 401 -8.08 -12.26 -17.02
CA ARG A 401 -8.66 -13.59 -16.97
C ARG A 401 -8.17 -14.47 -18.12
N VAL A 402 -8.03 -13.93 -19.31
CA VAL A 402 -7.45 -14.63 -20.46
C VAL A 402 -5.97 -14.92 -20.23
N TYR A 403 -5.21 -13.96 -19.74
CA TYR A 403 -3.80 -14.13 -19.36
C TYR A 403 -3.60 -15.27 -18.36
N GLN A 404 -4.42 -15.33 -17.31
CA GLN A 404 -4.38 -16.42 -16.34
C GLN A 404 -4.71 -17.77 -16.98
N TRP A 405 -5.70 -17.80 -17.87
CA TRP A 405 -6.04 -19.03 -18.60
C TRP A 405 -4.87 -19.49 -19.48
N GLU A 406 -4.22 -18.61 -20.19
CA GLU A 406 -3.05 -18.93 -21.02
C GLU A 406 -1.91 -19.54 -20.20
N LEU A 407 -1.61 -18.97 -19.03
CA LEU A 407 -0.58 -19.50 -18.14
C LEU A 407 -0.97 -20.85 -17.53
N ASN A 408 -2.18 -20.97 -17.02
CA ASN A 408 -2.64 -22.14 -16.29
C ASN A 408 -2.85 -23.36 -17.20
N THR A 409 -3.15 -23.14 -18.46
CA THR A 409 -3.38 -24.19 -19.45
C THR A 409 -2.18 -24.41 -20.40
N ASN A 410 -1.08 -23.69 -20.15
CA ASN A 410 0.12 -23.70 -21.00
C ASN A 410 -0.18 -23.35 -22.48
N ASN A 411 -1.14 -22.47 -22.69
CA ASN A 411 -1.52 -21.96 -24.00
C ASN A 411 -0.95 -20.57 -24.26
N VAL A 412 0.24 -20.27 -23.75
CA VAL A 412 0.90 -18.97 -23.98
C VAL A 412 1.18 -18.79 -25.46
N PRO A 413 0.71 -17.71 -26.08
CA PRO A 413 0.98 -17.44 -27.49
C PRO A 413 2.47 -17.31 -27.75
N ASN A 414 2.96 -18.14 -28.67
CA ASN A 414 4.33 -18.06 -29.16
C ASN A 414 4.31 -17.66 -30.61
N ALA A 415 5.10 -16.64 -30.95
CA ALA A 415 5.32 -16.37 -32.35
C ALA A 415 6.10 -17.52 -32.99
N PRO A 416 5.73 -17.97 -34.18
CA PRO A 416 6.37 -19.09 -34.84
C PRO A 416 7.82 -18.81 -35.23
N THR A 417 8.62 -19.85 -35.30
CA THR A 417 9.99 -19.82 -35.78
C THR A 417 10.09 -20.77 -36.98
N PRO A 418 10.52 -20.35 -38.16
CA PRO A 418 10.99 -19.01 -38.57
C PRO A 418 9.89 -17.96 -38.55
N PRO A 419 10.21 -16.66 -38.79
CA PRO A 419 9.21 -15.59 -38.75
C PRO A 419 8.10 -15.86 -39.75
N VAL A 420 6.85 -15.70 -39.33
CA VAL A 420 5.67 -15.90 -40.22
C VAL A 420 5.46 -14.72 -41.12
N LYS A 421 5.87 -13.55 -40.69
CA LYS A 421 5.67 -12.30 -41.41
C LYS A 421 6.91 -11.39 -41.30
N ALA A 422 7.38 -10.90 -42.42
CA ALA A 422 8.38 -9.85 -42.44
C ALA A 422 7.71 -8.48 -42.38
N PHE A 423 8.21 -7.60 -41.55
CA PHE A 423 7.76 -6.22 -41.45
C PHE A 423 8.82 -5.29 -42.00
N THR A 424 8.39 -4.17 -42.60
CA THR A 424 9.28 -3.10 -43.03
C THR A 424 9.07 -1.87 -42.16
N SER A 425 10.15 -1.31 -41.59
CA SER A 425 10.04 -0.05 -40.86
C SER A 425 9.76 1.10 -41.82
N GLY A 426 8.79 1.94 -41.52
CA GLY A 426 8.34 3.05 -42.36
C GLY A 426 9.24 4.28 -42.34
N GLY A 427 10.55 4.14 -42.40
CA GLY A 427 11.50 5.26 -42.55
C GLY A 427 12.50 4.96 -43.64
N GLY A 428 12.80 5.90 -44.53
CA GLY A 428 13.50 5.82 -45.81
C GLY A 428 14.82 5.05 -45.97
N GLY A 429 15.00 3.99 -45.23
CA GLY A 429 16.09 3.02 -45.32
C GLY A 429 15.63 1.65 -44.82
N GLY A 430 14.41 1.25 -45.15
CA GLY A 430 13.62 0.15 -44.60
C GLY A 430 14.39 -1.12 -44.28
N SER A 431 14.72 -1.32 -43.01
CA SER A 431 15.14 -2.61 -42.50
C SER A 431 13.92 -3.53 -42.35
N SER A 432 13.94 -4.66 -43.05
CA SER A 432 12.95 -5.71 -42.83
C SER A 432 13.25 -6.44 -41.51
N TYR A 433 12.24 -6.70 -40.71
CA TYR A 433 12.33 -7.54 -39.52
C TYR A 433 11.13 -8.46 -39.44
N GLY A 434 11.30 -9.57 -38.74
CA GLY A 434 10.24 -10.57 -38.59
C GLY A 434 9.77 -10.65 -37.17
N GLN A 435 8.65 -11.33 -37.00
CA GLN A 435 8.21 -11.78 -35.69
C GLN A 435 8.89 -13.11 -35.37
N TYR A 436 9.63 -13.16 -34.28
CA TYR A 436 10.29 -14.35 -33.80
C TYR A 436 9.68 -14.82 -32.48
N GLY A 437 9.50 -16.11 -32.36
CA GLY A 437 8.95 -16.72 -31.16
C GLY A 437 9.93 -16.85 -30.02
N ALA A 438 9.55 -17.66 -29.06
CA ALA A 438 10.42 -18.09 -27.99
C ALA A 438 11.68 -18.80 -28.53
N PRO A 439 12.84 -18.71 -27.84
CA PRO A 439 12.92 -18.07 -26.53
C PRO A 439 12.86 -16.54 -26.64
N LEU A 440 12.27 -15.91 -25.64
CA LEU A 440 12.48 -14.48 -25.36
C LEU A 440 13.96 -14.22 -25.21
N CYS A 441 14.39 -12.96 -25.31
CA CYS A 441 15.81 -12.62 -25.11
C CYS A 441 16.31 -13.07 -23.74
N LYS A 442 15.47 -12.95 -22.71
CA LYS A 442 15.62 -13.64 -21.43
C LYS A 442 14.44 -14.57 -21.23
N ALA A 443 14.70 -15.71 -20.63
CA ALA A 443 13.61 -16.62 -20.23
C ALA A 443 12.65 -15.86 -19.30
N GLY A 444 11.39 -15.80 -19.70
CA GLY A 444 10.34 -15.23 -18.89
C GLY A 444 10.01 -16.16 -17.72
N ILE A 445 9.49 -15.61 -16.65
CA ILE A 445 9.00 -16.37 -15.49
C ILE A 445 7.49 -16.51 -15.55
N ALA A 446 7.01 -17.69 -15.14
CA ALA A 446 5.60 -17.92 -14.89
C ALA A 446 5.24 -17.45 -13.49
N ALA A 447 4.09 -16.80 -13.35
CA ALA A 447 3.52 -16.48 -12.05
C ALA A 447 3.15 -17.76 -11.30
N GLY A 448 3.39 -17.79 -9.99
CA GLY A 448 2.98 -18.89 -9.12
C GLY A 448 4.08 -19.36 -8.17
N GLY A 449 3.69 -20.03 -7.10
CA GLY A 449 4.61 -20.38 -6.02
C GLY A 449 5.26 -19.12 -5.42
N ASN A 450 6.60 -19.06 -5.41
CA ASN A 450 7.35 -17.90 -4.95
C ASN A 450 7.74 -16.91 -6.07
N GLN A 451 7.25 -17.14 -7.30
CA GLN A 451 7.57 -16.28 -8.44
C GLN A 451 6.52 -15.18 -8.60
N PRO A 452 6.95 -13.90 -8.70
CA PRO A 452 6.02 -12.80 -8.88
C PRO A 452 5.35 -12.83 -10.26
N ASP A 453 4.09 -12.39 -10.31
CA ASP A 453 3.45 -12.09 -11.59
C ASP A 453 4.00 -10.79 -12.16
N ARG A 454 4.82 -10.90 -13.20
CA ARG A 454 5.49 -9.75 -13.79
C ARG A 454 4.54 -8.80 -14.54
N ARG A 455 3.31 -9.24 -14.83
CA ARG A 455 2.28 -8.40 -15.49
C ARG A 455 1.32 -7.75 -14.48
N VAL A 456 1.46 -8.04 -13.18
CA VAL A 456 0.64 -7.42 -12.13
C VAL A 456 1.46 -6.42 -11.33
N VAL A 457 0.87 -5.28 -11.02
CA VAL A 457 1.46 -4.22 -10.21
C VAL A 457 0.40 -3.69 -9.25
N SER A 458 0.77 -3.51 -7.99
CA SER A 458 -0.08 -2.80 -7.04
C SER A 458 0.13 -1.29 -7.13
N VAL A 459 -0.95 -0.54 -7.04
CA VAL A 459 -0.99 0.91 -7.21
C VAL A 459 -1.80 1.54 -6.08
N ALA A 460 -1.27 2.60 -5.49
CA ALA A 460 -2.02 3.39 -4.52
C ALA A 460 -3.06 4.26 -5.23
N VAL A 461 -4.31 4.22 -4.80
CA VAL A 461 -5.36 5.15 -5.25
C VAL A 461 -5.41 6.34 -4.32
N VAL A 462 -5.20 7.53 -4.85
CA VAL A 462 -5.10 8.76 -4.07
C VAL A 462 -6.35 9.61 -4.24
N SER A 463 -6.89 10.09 -3.12
CA SER A 463 -8.15 10.84 -3.10
C SER A 463 -7.98 12.37 -3.13
N ASN A 464 -6.84 12.89 -2.66
CA ASN A 464 -6.60 14.34 -2.52
C ASN A 464 -5.78 14.95 -3.67
N CYS A 465 -5.90 14.43 -4.87
CA CYS A 465 -5.05 14.79 -6.01
C CYS A 465 -5.07 16.27 -6.40
N GLY A 466 -6.20 16.94 -6.26
CA GLY A 466 -6.31 18.37 -6.57
C GLY A 466 -5.45 19.28 -5.70
N SER A 467 -5.01 18.79 -4.53
CA SER A 467 -4.11 19.50 -3.60
C SER A 467 -2.64 19.09 -3.72
N LEU A 468 -2.34 18.10 -4.56
CA LEU A 468 -0.97 17.62 -4.74
C LEU A 468 -0.22 18.50 -5.73
N HIS A 469 0.65 19.35 -5.22
CA HIS A 469 1.53 20.23 -6.01
C HIS A 469 2.93 20.23 -5.42
N GLY A 470 3.95 19.99 -6.22
CA GLY A 470 5.35 20.04 -5.80
C GLY A 470 5.83 18.82 -5.02
N SER A 471 7.04 18.91 -4.47
CA SER A 471 7.64 17.88 -3.61
C SER A 471 7.21 18.06 -2.16
N SER A 472 7.05 16.96 -1.42
CA SER A 472 6.75 16.94 0.02
C SER A 472 5.29 17.22 0.41
N VAL A 473 4.35 16.89 -0.47
CA VAL A 473 2.91 16.88 -0.11
C VAL A 473 2.48 15.45 0.14
N GLN A 474 1.76 15.21 1.23
CA GLN A 474 1.25 13.89 1.55
C GLN A 474 0.05 13.54 0.67
N ALA A 475 0.14 12.38 0.03
CA ALA A 475 -0.98 11.76 -0.66
C ALA A 475 -1.85 10.99 0.33
N ASN A 476 -3.15 11.23 0.31
CA ASN A 476 -4.11 10.45 1.06
C ASN A 476 -4.50 9.22 0.26
N ILE A 477 -3.98 8.06 0.66
CA ILE A 477 -4.25 6.79 -0.01
C ILE A 477 -5.60 6.27 0.47
N SER A 478 -6.58 6.23 -0.43
CA SER A 478 -7.93 5.74 -0.12
C SER A 478 -8.01 4.22 -0.17
N THR A 479 -7.27 3.60 -1.06
CA THR A 479 -7.19 2.14 -1.22
C THR A 479 -5.98 1.74 -2.04
N TRP A 480 -5.62 0.48 -1.98
CA TRP A 480 -4.65 -0.14 -2.88
C TRP A 480 -5.39 -1.01 -3.89
N MET A 481 -4.99 -0.97 -5.15
CA MET A 481 -5.54 -1.82 -6.19
C MET A 481 -4.45 -2.53 -6.97
N ASP A 482 -4.74 -3.73 -7.41
CA ASP A 482 -3.91 -4.47 -8.33
C ASP A 482 -4.35 -4.18 -9.76
N VAL A 483 -3.37 -3.95 -10.62
CA VAL A 483 -3.59 -3.69 -12.04
C VAL A 483 -2.75 -4.62 -12.90
N PHE A 484 -3.32 -5.03 -14.01
CA PHE A 484 -2.67 -5.83 -15.04
C PHE A 484 -2.05 -4.91 -16.09
N LEU A 485 -0.77 -5.05 -16.36
CA LEU A 485 -0.06 -4.34 -17.42
C LEU A 485 -0.52 -4.90 -18.80
N VAL A 486 -1.39 -4.18 -19.46
CA VAL A 486 -2.01 -4.62 -20.73
C VAL A 486 -1.01 -4.54 -21.88
N GLN A 487 -0.21 -3.47 -21.91
CA GLN A 487 0.74 -3.17 -22.99
C GLN A 487 2.02 -2.58 -22.42
N PRO A 488 3.18 -2.74 -23.09
CA PRO A 488 4.38 -1.98 -22.73
C PRO A 488 4.15 -0.47 -22.89
N ALA A 489 4.80 0.31 -22.02
CA ALA A 489 4.73 1.78 -22.02
C ALA A 489 5.54 2.35 -23.20
N LEU A 490 4.98 2.29 -24.39
CA LEU A 490 5.58 2.75 -25.64
C LEU A 490 4.56 3.60 -26.40
N ALA A 491 5.04 4.62 -27.10
CA ALA A 491 4.17 5.44 -27.96
C ALA A 491 3.58 4.61 -29.11
N ARG A 492 2.27 4.74 -29.32
CA ARG A 492 1.50 4.13 -30.41
C ARG A 492 0.67 5.20 -31.07
N SER A 493 1.18 5.79 -32.16
CA SER A 493 0.54 6.93 -32.82
C SER A 493 -0.86 6.60 -33.33
N ALA A 494 -1.03 5.45 -33.94
CA ALA A 494 -2.33 5.02 -34.48
C ALA A 494 -3.35 4.67 -33.39
N ALA A 495 -2.91 4.17 -32.26
CA ALA A 495 -3.78 3.93 -31.09
C ALA A 495 -4.01 5.20 -30.25
N GLY A 496 -3.28 6.29 -30.52
CA GLY A 496 -3.40 7.56 -29.80
C GLY A 496 -2.78 7.54 -28.40
N THR A 497 -1.73 6.71 -28.18
CA THR A 497 -1.00 6.67 -26.90
C THR A 497 0.35 7.38 -27.02
N ALA A 498 0.72 8.14 -25.98
CA ALA A 498 2.01 8.81 -25.88
C ALA A 498 3.06 7.94 -25.16
N ALA A 499 4.33 8.33 -25.26
CA ALA A 499 5.43 7.61 -24.59
C ALA A 499 5.36 7.66 -23.06
N ASN A 500 4.64 8.63 -22.52
CA ASN A 500 4.42 8.82 -21.07
C ASN A 500 3.07 8.27 -20.59
N GLU A 501 2.45 7.38 -21.35
CA GLU A 501 1.21 6.70 -20.98
C GLU A 501 1.46 5.25 -20.63
N LEU A 502 0.79 4.80 -19.57
CA LEU A 502 0.72 3.41 -19.17
C LEU A 502 -0.73 2.93 -19.31
N TYR A 503 -0.94 1.82 -20.01
CA TYR A 503 -2.26 1.21 -20.13
C TYR A 503 -2.37 -0.04 -19.29
N VAL A 504 -3.33 -0.04 -18.35
CA VAL A 504 -3.55 -1.12 -17.40
C VAL A 504 -5.02 -1.55 -17.37
N GLU A 505 -5.28 -2.73 -16.83
CA GLU A 505 -6.62 -3.23 -16.52
C GLU A 505 -6.75 -3.38 -15.01
N ILE A 506 -7.87 -2.96 -14.44
CA ILE A 506 -8.15 -3.10 -13.02
C ILE A 506 -8.47 -4.56 -12.70
N ILE A 507 -7.71 -5.16 -11.81
CA ILE A 507 -7.94 -6.52 -11.31
C ILE A 507 -8.89 -6.51 -10.12
N GLY A 508 -8.75 -5.53 -9.24
CA GLY A 508 -9.53 -5.36 -8.02
C GLY A 508 -8.72 -4.73 -6.91
N ARG A 509 -9.26 -4.76 -5.71
CA ARG A 509 -8.54 -4.31 -4.51
C ARG A 509 -7.37 -5.25 -4.22
N SER A 510 -6.22 -4.69 -3.87
CA SER A 510 -5.07 -5.49 -3.44
C SER A 510 -5.41 -6.30 -2.19
N LYS A 511 -5.13 -7.61 -2.22
CA LYS A 511 -5.45 -8.53 -1.11
C LYS A 511 -4.27 -8.65 -0.16
N ASP A 512 -4.55 -8.66 1.12
CA ASP A 512 -3.57 -8.68 2.20
C ASP A 512 -2.84 -10.02 2.37
N SER A 513 -3.33 -11.09 1.76
CA SER A 513 -2.74 -12.42 1.93
C SER A 513 -1.88 -12.82 0.73
N GLY A 514 -0.63 -13.13 0.99
CA GLY A 514 0.37 -13.62 0.03
C GLY A 514 0.05 -14.96 -0.66
N THR A 515 -1.21 -15.36 -0.74
CA THR A 515 -1.70 -16.50 -1.52
C THR A 515 -2.30 -16.09 -2.87
N GLY A 516 -2.39 -14.79 -3.15
CA GLY A 516 -2.75 -14.31 -4.48
C GLY A 516 -1.55 -14.43 -5.42
N ASN A 517 -1.76 -14.90 -6.64
CA ASN A 517 -0.78 -14.94 -7.73
C ASN A 517 -0.34 -13.52 -8.21
N SER A 518 -0.62 -12.49 -7.43
CA SER A 518 -0.12 -11.16 -7.73
C SER A 518 1.32 -11.08 -7.25
N GLY A 519 2.24 -10.89 -8.14
CA GLY A 519 3.63 -10.54 -7.83
C GLY A 519 3.77 -9.17 -7.18
N ALA A 520 2.66 -8.58 -6.84
CA ALA A 520 2.58 -7.47 -5.93
C ALA A 520 2.88 -8.00 -4.53
N GLN A 521 4.02 -7.67 -4.06
CA GLN A 521 4.56 -8.03 -2.77
C GLN A 521 3.96 -7.13 -1.69
N VAL A 522 2.64 -6.92 -1.71
CA VAL A 522 1.96 -6.19 -0.66
C VAL A 522 1.88 -7.11 0.54
N VAL A 523 2.89 -7.06 1.37
CA VAL A 523 2.80 -7.63 2.71
C VAL A 523 2.27 -6.51 3.60
N ARG A 524 0.96 -6.49 3.81
CA ARG A 524 0.37 -5.65 4.83
C ARG A 524 0.79 -6.22 6.18
N ARG A 525 1.54 -5.44 6.93
CA ARG A 525 1.81 -5.71 8.33
C ARG A 525 1.03 -4.68 9.13
N ASP A 526 -0.10 -5.11 9.63
CA ASP A 526 -0.82 -4.34 10.62
C ASP A 526 -0.06 -4.46 11.93
N ALA A 527 0.72 -3.45 12.25
CA ALA A 527 1.42 -3.36 13.52
C ALA A 527 0.71 -2.31 14.38
N PRO A 528 0.22 -2.69 15.57
CA PRO A 528 -0.30 -1.70 16.49
C PRO A 528 0.85 -0.82 17.00
N TYR A 529 0.59 0.47 17.11
CA TYR A 529 1.55 1.44 17.65
C TYR A 529 0.86 2.42 18.59
N LEU A 530 1.57 2.86 19.61
CA LEU A 530 1.11 3.90 20.52
C LEU A 530 1.31 5.27 19.86
N ILE A 531 0.34 6.15 20.07
CA ILE A 531 0.37 7.53 19.61
C ILE A 531 0.60 8.46 20.80
N GLU A 532 -0.04 8.19 21.94
CA GLU A 532 0.09 8.88 23.22
C GLU A 532 -0.17 7.91 24.37
#